data_cf770c7e69eeb3878667af9d6764bd01
#
_entry.id   cf770c7e69eeb3878667af9d6764bd01
#
_cell.length_a   1.000
_cell.length_b   1.000
_cell.length_c   1.000
_cell.angle_alpha   90.00
_cell.angle_beta   90.00
_cell.angle_gamma   90.00
#
_symmetry.space_group_name_H-M   'P 1'
#
loop_
_entity.id
_entity.type
_entity.pdbx_description
1 polymer ?
#
loop_
_entity_poly.entity_id
_entity_poly.type
_entity_poly.pdbx_seq_one_letter_code
_entity_poly.pdbx_strand_id
1 'polypeptide(L)'
;MSGKILLTGISGWIAKHTAIELLNSGYEVLGTVRNKSLIEQTKETISKYASIDKLSFVELDLVKDDGWDEAAKGCKYIFHIASPFPMKVSRNREILLPPAVDGTLRVLKAGVNAGVEQIIKTSSIVAMFRKPNRSNPYTFGENDWTDENWVEGVNDYFLSKTKAEKLAWKFMESKGLRNKLTCICPGGVFGDALDKKGGTSIEYVRQFMAGKFPGAPKFAILVSDVKDIAKAHVACIGNNKIGGRRLIVGKEVKKLVELSQIMAEAMPEYAKKLPKKELPNFMVKLISYIDSSAKMMIPDLGILMQTDTAYAEELLGFKFKPAKDCMIENAKSVVRLGLV
;
A
#
# COMPACT_ATOMS: atom_id res chain seq x y z
N MET A 1 -0.51 -21.04 16.43
CA MET A 1 -0.47 -19.80 17.23
C MET A 1 -1.86 -19.19 17.17
N SER A 2 -2.47 -18.83 18.28
CA SER A 2 -3.80 -18.22 18.30
C SER A 2 -3.70 -16.83 18.93
N GLY A 3 -4.51 -15.89 18.49
CA GLY A 3 -4.59 -14.55 19.05
C GLY A 3 -5.52 -13.68 18.21
N LYS A 4 -6.10 -12.69 18.87
CA LYS A 4 -6.99 -11.71 18.22
C LYS A 4 -6.16 -10.57 17.65
N ILE A 5 -6.48 -10.18 16.43
CA ILE A 5 -5.80 -9.12 15.69
C ILE A 5 -6.79 -8.00 15.36
N LEU A 6 -6.46 -6.78 15.74
CA LEU A 6 -7.17 -5.61 15.26
C LEU A 6 -6.60 -5.22 13.89
N LEU A 7 -7.41 -5.38 12.84
CA LEU A 7 -7.05 -5.05 11.47
C LEU A 7 -7.79 -3.80 11.01
N THR A 8 -7.08 -2.70 10.84
CA THR A 8 -7.73 -1.44 10.46
C THR A 8 -8.01 -1.36 8.96
N GLY A 9 -9.21 -0.85 8.61
CA GLY A 9 -9.62 -0.60 7.23
C GLY A 9 -9.85 -1.86 6.40
N ILE A 10 -10.45 -2.89 6.98
CA ILE A 10 -10.63 -4.23 6.38
C ILE A 10 -11.36 -4.21 5.03
N SER A 11 -12.16 -3.18 4.74
CA SER A 11 -12.84 -3.02 3.44
C SER A 11 -11.89 -2.61 2.30
N GLY A 12 -10.63 -2.23 2.61
CA GLY A 12 -9.61 -1.88 1.62
C GLY A 12 -8.99 -3.11 0.96
N TRP A 13 -8.43 -2.94 -0.23
CA TRP A 13 -7.87 -4.04 -1.04
C TRP A 13 -6.76 -4.81 -0.33
N ILE A 14 -5.70 -4.13 0.14
CA ILE A 14 -4.60 -4.77 0.91
C ILE A 14 -5.15 -5.45 2.17
N ALA A 15 -6.03 -4.76 2.90
CA ALA A 15 -6.54 -5.26 4.16
C ALA A 15 -7.44 -6.50 3.98
N LYS A 16 -8.23 -6.62 2.88
CA LYS A 16 -8.98 -7.84 2.56
C LYS A 16 -8.06 -9.03 2.31
N HIS A 17 -6.98 -8.85 1.52
CA HIS A 17 -5.99 -9.91 1.32
C HIS A 17 -5.31 -10.28 2.64
N THR A 18 -4.97 -9.29 3.48
CA THR A 18 -4.37 -9.55 4.80
C THR A 18 -5.34 -10.28 5.73
N ALA A 19 -6.64 -9.94 5.71
CA ALA A 19 -7.66 -10.66 6.47
C ALA A 19 -7.77 -12.12 6.04
N ILE A 20 -7.78 -12.40 4.73
CA ILE A 20 -7.80 -13.75 4.17
C ILE A 20 -6.58 -14.55 4.65
N GLU A 21 -5.38 -13.98 4.57
CA GLU A 21 -4.14 -14.63 5.01
C GLU A 21 -4.14 -14.92 6.52
N LEU A 22 -4.63 -13.98 7.35
CA LEU A 22 -4.77 -14.15 8.79
C LEU A 22 -5.78 -15.24 9.17
N LEU A 23 -6.96 -15.24 8.54
CA LEU A 23 -8.00 -16.23 8.78
C LEU A 23 -7.54 -17.64 8.38
N ASN A 24 -6.88 -17.78 7.22
CA ASN A 24 -6.31 -19.05 6.77
C ASN A 24 -5.15 -19.52 7.66
N SER A 25 -4.47 -18.59 8.34
CA SER A 25 -3.46 -18.89 9.36
C SER A 25 -4.06 -19.16 10.76
N GLY A 26 -5.39 -19.15 10.90
CA GLY A 26 -6.13 -19.51 12.13
C GLY A 26 -6.29 -18.39 13.14
N TYR A 27 -5.93 -17.14 12.83
CA TYR A 27 -6.10 -15.99 13.72
C TYR A 27 -7.57 -15.53 13.79
N GLU A 28 -7.95 -14.94 14.93
CA GLU A 28 -9.19 -14.18 15.07
C GLU A 28 -8.95 -12.74 14.58
N VAL A 29 -9.82 -12.24 13.71
CA VAL A 29 -9.70 -10.92 13.11
C VAL A 29 -10.86 -10.02 13.52
N LEU A 30 -10.56 -8.89 14.18
CA LEU A 30 -11.48 -7.78 14.38
C LEU A 30 -11.16 -6.70 13.34
N GLY A 31 -11.97 -6.64 12.29
CA GLY A 31 -11.78 -5.68 11.19
C GLY A 31 -12.47 -4.35 11.46
N THR A 32 -11.78 -3.22 11.29
CA THR A 32 -12.45 -1.93 11.37
C THR A 32 -13.01 -1.50 10.02
N VAL A 33 -14.21 -0.95 10.03
CA VAL A 33 -14.84 -0.29 8.87
C VAL A 33 -15.24 1.13 9.27
N ARG A 34 -15.16 2.08 8.33
CA ARG A 34 -15.59 3.46 8.57
C ARG A 34 -17.12 3.61 8.53
N ASN A 35 -17.81 2.66 7.90
CA ASN A 35 -19.25 2.63 7.77
C ASN A 35 -19.73 1.18 7.77
N LYS A 36 -20.71 0.85 8.61
CA LYS A 36 -21.30 -0.48 8.74
C LYS A 36 -21.86 -1.04 7.42
N SER A 37 -22.29 -0.17 6.49
CA SER A 37 -22.77 -0.59 5.17
C SER A 37 -21.74 -1.35 4.33
N LEU A 38 -20.45 -1.26 4.71
CA LEU A 38 -19.37 -1.98 4.04
C LEU A 38 -19.18 -3.42 4.54
N ILE A 39 -19.82 -3.80 5.66
CA ILE A 39 -19.59 -5.09 6.34
C ILE A 39 -20.00 -6.25 5.43
N GLU A 40 -21.24 -6.27 4.97
CA GLU A 40 -21.78 -7.43 4.22
C GLU A 40 -21.00 -7.66 2.91
N GLN A 41 -20.71 -6.62 2.16
CA GLN A 41 -19.88 -6.74 0.96
C GLN A 41 -18.47 -7.24 1.27
N THR A 42 -17.88 -6.79 2.39
CA THR A 42 -16.53 -7.22 2.81
C THR A 42 -16.53 -8.68 3.22
N LYS A 43 -17.55 -9.12 3.99
CA LYS A 43 -17.76 -10.53 4.35
C LYS A 43 -17.92 -11.41 3.12
N GLU A 44 -18.82 -11.03 2.20
CA GLU A 44 -19.05 -11.76 0.96
C GLU A 44 -17.75 -11.91 0.15
N THR A 45 -16.94 -10.85 0.07
CA THR A 45 -15.67 -10.93 -0.64
C THR A 45 -14.70 -11.89 0.04
N ILE A 46 -14.53 -11.78 1.36
CA ILE A 46 -13.56 -12.59 2.11
C ILE A 46 -13.99 -14.06 2.17
N SER A 47 -15.30 -14.35 2.33
CA SER A 47 -15.84 -15.72 2.46
C SER A 47 -15.59 -16.59 1.22
N LYS A 48 -15.31 -15.99 0.06
CA LYS A 48 -14.91 -16.70 -1.16
C LYS A 48 -13.51 -17.33 -1.06
N TYR A 49 -12.70 -16.91 -0.08
CA TYR A 49 -11.27 -17.25 0.01
C TYR A 49 -10.85 -17.80 1.39
N ALA A 50 -11.65 -17.57 2.43
CA ALA A 50 -11.38 -18.05 3.80
C ALA A 50 -12.68 -18.27 4.59
N SER A 51 -12.67 -19.18 5.61
CA SER A 51 -13.75 -19.21 6.60
C SER A 51 -13.80 -17.90 7.37
N ILE A 52 -15.02 -17.39 7.59
CA ILE A 52 -15.29 -16.15 8.31
C ILE A 52 -15.76 -16.36 9.76
N ASP A 53 -15.68 -17.58 10.30
CA ASP A 53 -16.12 -17.91 11.66
C ASP A 53 -15.36 -17.12 12.73
N LYS A 54 -14.10 -16.74 12.42
CA LYS A 54 -13.22 -15.94 13.27
C LYS A 54 -13.12 -14.47 12.86
N LEU A 55 -14.08 -13.98 12.06
CA LEU A 55 -14.10 -12.62 11.56
C LEU A 55 -15.22 -11.81 12.23
N SER A 56 -14.84 -10.73 12.87
CA SER A 56 -15.76 -9.75 13.45
C SER A 56 -15.46 -8.34 12.96
N PHE A 57 -16.39 -7.41 13.15
CA PHE A 57 -16.28 -6.04 12.66
C PHE A 57 -16.62 -5.03 13.75
N VAL A 58 -15.94 -3.87 13.67
CA VAL A 58 -16.24 -2.69 14.47
C VAL A 58 -16.21 -1.45 13.57
N GLU A 59 -17.12 -0.50 13.83
CA GLU A 59 -17.11 0.79 13.13
C GLU A 59 -16.18 1.75 13.84
N LEU A 60 -15.11 2.17 13.15
CA LEU A 60 -14.13 3.15 13.66
C LEU A 60 -13.67 4.06 12.54
N ASP A 61 -13.50 5.34 12.86
CA ASP A 61 -12.98 6.35 11.94
C ASP A 61 -11.65 6.91 12.42
N LEU A 62 -10.66 7.01 11.52
CA LEU A 62 -9.34 7.56 11.80
C LEU A 62 -9.36 9.03 12.25
N VAL A 63 -10.45 9.76 12.00
CA VAL A 63 -10.59 11.16 12.42
C VAL A 63 -11.37 11.34 13.72
N LYS A 64 -11.83 10.24 14.35
CA LYS A 64 -12.55 10.24 15.62
C LYS A 64 -11.72 9.53 16.69
N ASP A 65 -11.78 10.00 17.93
CA ASP A 65 -11.02 9.44 19.04
C ASP A 65 -11.68 8.21 19.66
N ASP A 66 -13.02 8.14 19.61
CA ASP A 66 -13.81 7.14 20.32
C ASP A 66 -13.65 5.72 19.78
N GLY A 67 -13.66 4.74 20.68
CA GLY A 67 -13.76 3.32 20.39
C GLY A 67 -12.44 2.60 20.09
N TRP A 68 -11.32 3.31 19.91
CA TRP A 68 -10.04 2.68 19.57
C TRP A 68 -9.46 1.85 20.71
N ASP A 69 -9.49 2.36 21.94
CA ASP A 69 -9.01 1.62 23.13
C ASP A 69 -9.83 0.36 23.37
N GLU A 70 -11.17 0.46 23.26
CA GLU A 70 -12.05 -0.70 23.41
C GLU A 70 -11.84 -1.75 22.33
N ALA A 71 -11.65 -1.33 21.07
CA ALA A 71 -11.37 -2.24 19.97
C ALA A 71 -10.00 -2.93 20.10
N ALA A 72 -9.00 -2.27 20.67
CA ALA A 72 -7.68 -2.84 20.90
C ALA A 72 -7.64 -3.80 22.10
N LYS A 73 -8.58 -3.70 23.03
CA LYS A 73 -8.63 -4.52 24.24
C LYS A 73 -8.76 -6.00 23.91
N GLY A 74 -7.85 -6.80 24.49
CA GLY A 74 -7.76 -8.23 24.25
C GLY A 74 -7.16 -8.62 22.90
N CYS A 75 -6.76 -7.66 22.06
CA CYS A 75 -6.00 -7.93 20.86
C CYS A 75 -4.52 -8.17 21.21
N LYS A 76 -3.94 -9.18 20.59
CA LYS A 76 -2.53 -9.52 20.74
C LYS A 76 -1.66 -8.68 19.79
N TYR A 77 -2.18 -8.38 18.62
CA TYR A 77 -1.50 -7.62 17.56
C TYR A 77 -2.43 -6.56 16.95
N ILE A 78 -1.83 -5.50 16.42
CA ILE A 78 -2.56 -4.53 15.60
C ILE A 78 -1.90 -4.47 14.21
N PHE A 79 -2.73 -4.60 13.18
CA PHE A 79 -2.34 -4.38 11.79
C PHE A 79 -2.97 -3.06 11.33
N HIS A 80 -2.15 -2.00 11.30
CA HIS A 80 -2.61 -0.68 10.89
C HIS A 80 -2.42 -0.48 9.39
N ILE A 81 -3.40 -0.92 8.60
CA ILE A 81 -3.41 -0.83 7.13
C ILE A 81 -4.20 0.40 6.65
N ALA A 82 -5.23 0.80 7.40
CA ALA A 82 -6.04 1.96 7.06
C ALA A 82 -5.19 3.22 6.87
N SER A 83 -5.36 3.85 5.74
CA SER A 83 -4.78 5.17 5.45
C SER A 83 -5.61 5.82 4.35
N PRO A 84 -5.82 7.14 4.38
CA PRO A 84 -6.47 7.81 3.27
C PRO A 84 -5.60 7.68 2.01
N PHE A 85 -6.26 7.36 0.90
CA PHE A 85 -5.63 7.37 -0.42
C PHE A 85 -6.48 8.25 -1.34
N PRO A 86 -5.99 9.43 -1.75
CA PRO A 86 -6.76 10.34 -2.58
C PRO A 86 -6.79 9.83 -4.03
N MET A 87 -7.98 9.91 -4.65
CA MET A 87 -8.12 9.67 -6.10
C MET A 87 -7.56 10.82 -6.93
N LYS A 88 -7.37 11.99 -6.33
CA LYS A 88 -6.85 13.21 -6.97
C LYS A 88 -5.92 13.95 -6.01
N VAL A 89 -4.87 14.56 -6.54
CA VAL A 89 -3.98 15.45 -5.77
C VAL A 89 -4.76 16.70 -5.36
N SER A 90 -4.74 17.01 -4.07
CA SER A 90 -5.35 18.24 -3.54
C SER A 90 -4.42 19.44 -3.73
N ARG A 91 -5.01 20.64 -3.85
CA ARG A 91 -4.27 21.90 -3.73
C ARG A 91 -3.85 22.17 -2.28
N ASN A 92 -4.64 21.71 -1.32
CA ASN A 92 -4.27 21.72 0.09
C ASN A 92 -3.38 20.50 0.38
N ARG A 93 -2.09 20.75 0.52
CA ARG A 93 -1.06 19.72 0.81
C ARG A 93 -1.28 19.00 2.14
N GLU A 94 -2.02 19.59 3.06
CA GLU A 94 -2.20 19.07 4.42
C GLU A 94 -3.54 18.37 4.64
N ILE A 95 -4.40 18.30 3.61
CA ILE A 95 -5.76 17.76 3.74
C ILE A 95 -5.79 16.32 4.24
N LEU A 96 -4.74 15.54 3.96
CA LEU A 96 -4.64 14.14 4.37
C LEU A 96 -3.96 13.95 5.73
N LEU A 97 -3.41 15.02 6.34
CA LEU A 97 -2.67 14.89 7.60
C LEU A 97 -3.57 14.40 8.74
N PRO A 98 -4.76 14.98 9.02
CA PRO A 98 -5.59 14.51 10.11
C PRO A 98 -5.89 13.00 10.05
N PRO A 99 -6.44 12.45 8.96
CA PRO A 99 -6.72 11.01 8.92
C PRO A 99 -5.46 10.14 8.85
N ALA A 100 -4.34 10.63 8.30
CA ALA A 100 -3.11 9.83 8.19
C ALA A 100 -2.24 9.90 9.44
N VAL A 101 -2.00 11.11 9.95
CA VAL A 101 -1.07 11.37 11.06
C VAL A 101 -1.76 11.13 12.39
N ASP A 102 -2.88 11.85 12.65
CA ASP A 102 -3.62 11.72 13.90
C ASP A 102 -4.29 10.35 14.01
N GLY A 103 -4.81 9.82 12.89
CA GLY A 103 -5.34 8.46 12.82
C GLY A 103 -4.30 7.40 13.16
N THR A 104 -3.05 7.54 12.67
CA THR A 104 -1.95 6.66 13.08
C THR A 104 -1.69 6.76 14.57
N LEU A 105 -1.65 7.97 15.12
CA LEU A 105 -1.41 8.16 16.54
C LEU A 105 -2.50 7.55 17.44
N ARG A 106 -3.78 7.64 17.03
CA ARG A 106 -4.90 6.98 17.71
C ARG A 106 -4.69 5.47 17.82
N VAL A 107 -4.41 4.84 16.69
CA VAL A 107 -4.17 3.39 16.64
C VAL A 107 -2.98 2.97 17.49
N LEU A 108 -1.87 3.73 17.44
CA LEU A 108 -0.68 3.43 18.24
C LEU A 108 -0.95 3.60 19.74
N LYS A 109 -1.65 4.68 20.15
CA LYS A 109 -2.04 4.90 21.55
C LYS A 109 -2.90 3.73 22.06
N ALA A 110 -3.93 3.35 21.31
CA ALA A 110 -4.80 2.23 21.68
C ALA A 110 -4.00 0.91 21.81
N GLY A 111 -3.06 0.66 20.89
CA GLY A 111 -2.20 -0.53 20.97
C GLY A 111 -1.28 -0.52 22.18
N VAL A 112 -0.67 0.63 22.51
CA VAL A 112 0.18 0.77 23.70
C VAL A 112 -0.65 0.63 24.98
N ASN A 113 -1.82 1.26 25.06
CA ASN A 113 -2.72 1.17 26.20
C ASN A 113 -3.23 -0.26 26.44
N ALA A 114 -3.53 -1.00 25.36
CA ALA A 114 -3.94 -2.40 25.42
C ALA A 114 -2.78 -3.39 25.66
N GLY A 115 -1.54 -2.92 25.64
CA GLY A 115 -0.35 -3.74 25.89
C GLY A 115 -0.05 -4.74 24.77
N VAL A 116 -0.46 -4.48 23.50
CA VAL A 116 -0.23 -5.40 22.39
C VAL A 116 1.24 -5.78 22.25
N GLU A 117 1.49 -6.99 21.77
CA GLU A 117 2.85 -7.50 21.59
C GLU A 117 3.58 -6.79 20.45
N GLN A 118 2.86 -6.49 19.34
CA GLN A 118 3.45 -5.89 18.15
C GLN A 118 2.40 -5.11 17.35
N ILE A 119 2.84 -4.02 16.72
CA ILE A 119 2.07 -3.22 15.78
C ILE A 119 2.74 -3.28 14.41
N ILE A 120 2.04 -3.77 13.40
CA ILE A 120 2.49 -3.80 12.01
C ILE A 120 1.75 -2.71 11.23
N LYS A 121 2.49 -1.71 10.75
CA LYS A 121 1.92 -0.57 10.04
C LYS A 121 2.22 -0.66 8.55
N THR A 122 1.20 -0.52 7.71
CA THR A 122 1.40 -0.29 6.28
C THR A 122 1.80 1.17 6.05
N SER A 123 3.04 1.37 5.61
CA SER A 123 3.54 2.64 5.11
C SER A 123 3.60 2.62 3.58
N SER A 124 4.64 3.15 2.97
CA SER A 124 4.91 3.11 1.54
C SER A 124 6.34 3.54 1.24
N ILE A 125 6.91 3.09 0.12
CA ILE A 125 8.17 3.65 -0.38
C ILE A 125 8.08 5.15 -0.67
N VAL A 126 6.89 5.72 -0.85
CA VAL A 126 6.74 7.18 -1.04
C VAL A 126 7.22 7.99 0.15
N ALA A 127 7.36 7.37 1.33
CA ALA A 127 7.99 7.99 2.49
C ALA A 127 9.53 7.95 2.45
N MET A 128 10.15 7.39 1.39
CA MET A 128 11.59 7.11 1.36
C MET A 128 12.35 7.88 0.27
N PHE A 129 11.79 8.12 -0.90
CA PHE A 129 12.64 8.38 -2.08
C PHE A 129 12.55 9.79 -2.67
N ARG A 130 11.58 10.64 -2.29
CA ARG A 130 11.49 11.98 -2.88
C ARG A 130 12.33 13.00 -2.12
N LYS A 131 13.37 13.50 -2.79
CA LYS A 131 14.22 14.62 -2.38
C LYS A 131 14.73 15.36 -3.62
N PRO A 132 15.08 16.66 -3.52
CA PRO A 132 15.66 17.39 -4.66
C PRO A 132 17.02 16.81 -5.05
N ASN A 133 17.46 17.10 -6.28
CA ASN A 133 18.80 16.76 -6.78
C ASN A 133 19.18 15.27 -6.70
N ARG A 134 18.22 14.37 -6.92
CA ARG A 134 18.49 12.93 -7.00
C ARG A 134 19.37 12.59 -8.19
N SER A 135 20.29 11.64 -8.01
CA SER A 135 21.05 11.04 -9.11
C SER A 135 20.13 10.28 -10.09
N ASN A 136 20.67 9.91 -11.23
CA ASN A 136 19.98 9.01 -12.15
C ASN A 136 20.99 7.97 -12.69
N PRO A 137 20.92 6.70 -12.27
CA PRO A 137 19.91 6.10 -11.38
C PRO A 137 19.97 6.63 -9.94
N TYR A 138 18.83 6.54 -9.26
CA TYR A 138 18.67 6.91 -7.85
C TYR A 138 18.35 5.70 -6.99
N THR A 139 19.24 5.37 -6.05
CA THR A 139 19.05 4.27 -5.11
C THR A 139 18.53 4.77 -3.77
N PHE A 140 17.54 4.07 -3.19
CA PHE A 140 17.00 4.33 -1.85
C PHE A 140 16.83 3.01 -1.08
N GLY A 141 16.81 3.10 0.23
CA GLY A 141 16.69 1.97 1.14
C GLY A 141 15.87 2.26 2.39
N GLU A 142 15.89 1.33 3.34
CA GLU A 142 15.09 1.40 4.57
C GLU A 142 15.42 2.61 5.47
N ASN A 143 16.61 3.20 5.33
CA ASN A 143 17.05 4.35 6.13
C ASN A 143 16.76 5.71 5.47
N ASP A 144 16.35 5.71 4.21
CA ASP A 144 16.05 6.94 3.48
C ASP A 144 14.68 7.51 3.85
N TRP A 145 14.58 8.85 3.72
CA TRP A 145 13.35 9.57 3.93
C TRP A 145 13.08 10.57 2.81
N THR A 146 11.81 10.66 2.44
CA THR A 146 11.30 11.74 1.59
C THR A 146 11.48 13.07 2.33
N ASP A 147 12.01 14.07 1.62
CA ASP A 147 12.16 15.43 2.14
C ASP A 147 10.80 16.14 2.13
N GLU A 148 10.16 16.20 3.28
CA GLU A 148 8.85 16.82 3.46
C GLU A 148 8.83 18.34 3.20
N ASN A 149 10.02 18.98 3.18
CA ASN A 149 10.17 20.40 2.90
C ASN A 149 10.24 20.71 1.40
N TRP A 150 10.47 19.71 0.57
CA TRP A 150 10.47 19.89 -0.88
C TRP A 150 9.05 20.04 -1.43
N VAL A 151 8.52 21.29 -1.40
CA VAL A 151 7.11 21.60 -1.72
C VAL A 151 6.75 21.24 -3.16
N GLU A 152 7.65 21.47 -4.13
CA GLU A 152 7.42 21.23 -5.54
C GLU A 152 7.36 19.75 -5.89
N GLY A 153 8.08 18.91 -5.14
CA GLY A 153 8.22 17.48 -5.40
C GLY A 153 7.34 16.59 -4.53
N VAL A 154 6.86 17.09 -3.40
CA VAL A 154 6.12 16.28 -2.40
C VAL A 154 4.69 16.77 -2.28
N ASN A 155 3.75 16.01 -2.85
CA ASN A 155 2.31 16.31 -2.79
C ASN A 155 1.68 15.89 -1.44
N ASP A 156 0.37 16.09 -1.31
CA ASP A 156 -0.44 15.74 -0.14
C ASP A 156 -0.28 14.27 0.29
N TYR A 157 -0.29 13.33 -0.65
CA TYR A 157 -0.14 11.90 -0.36
C TYR A 157 1.26 11.55 0.16
N PHE A 158 2.33 11.98 -0.52
CA PHE A 158 3.71 11.75 -0.09
C PHE A 158 3.98 12.37 1.29
N LEU A 159 3.49 13.60 1.49
CA LEU A 159 3.60 14.31 2.77
C LEU A 159 2.90 13.52 3.89
N SER A 160 1.66 13.09 3.63
CA SER A 160 0.86 12.37 4.64
C SER A 160 1.51 11.07 5.08
N LYS A 161 2.03 10.27 4.12
CA LYS A 161 2.72 9.01 4.42
C LYS A 161 4.02 9.24 5.18
N THR A 162 4.83 10.23 4.76
CA THR A 162 6.10 10.56 5.41
C THR A 162 5.88 11.02 6.85
N LYS A 163 4.96 11.97 7.06
CA LYS A 163 4.67 12.49 8.42
C LYS A 163 4.05 11.44 9.32
N ALA A 164 3.12 10.63 8.80
CA ALA A 164 2.48 9.57 9.59
C ALA A 164 3.47 8.49 10.02
N GLU A 165 4.44 8.13 9.17
CA GLU A 165 5.45 7.15 9.54
C GLU A 165 6.48 7.73 10.52
N LYS A 166 7.00 8.95 10.27
CA LYS A 166 7.90 9.63 11.21
C LYS A 166 7.28 9.80 12.60
N LEU A 167 5.99 10.19 12.65
CA LEU A 167 5.27 10.29 13.91
C LEU A 167 5.15 8.94 14.62
N ALA A 168 4.88 7.87 13.87
CA ALA A 168 4.77 6.53 14.43
C ALA A 168 6.08 6.11 15.12
N TRP A 169 7.22 6.29 14.47
CA TRP A 169 8.52 6.01 15.05
C TRP A 169 8.79 6.86 16.28
N LYS A 170 8.61 8.19 16.18
CA LYS A 170 8.81 9.13 17.29
C LYS A 170 7.96 8.77 18.52
N PHE A 171 6.69 8.43 18.30
CA PHE A 171 5.77 8.03 19.37
C PHE A 171 6.23 6.73 20.06
N MET A 172 6.54 5.69 19.29
CA MET A 172 6.95 4.41 19.84
C MET A 172 8.32 4.51 20.55
N GLU A 173 9.24 5.31 20.03
CA GLU A 173 10.52 5.63 20.69
C GLU A 173 10.32 6.35 22.02
N SER A 174 9.42 7.34 22.08
CA SER A 174 9.12 8.07 23.33
C SER A 174 8.52 7.17 24.43
N LYS A 175 8.01 6.00 24.06
CA LYS A 175 7.49 4.98 24.98
C LYS A 175 8.51 3.86 25.27
N GLY A 176 9.70 3.90 24.69
CA GLY A 176 10.67 2.80 24.78
C GLY A 176 10.26 1.53 24.05
N LEU A 177 9.29 1.63 23.10
CA LEU A 177 8.65 0.50 22.43
C LEU A 177 8.96 0.44 20.92
N ARG A 178 10.07 1.06 20.47
CA ARG A 178 10.44 1.07 19.04
C ARG A 178 10.43 -0.34 18.42
N ASN A 179 10.92 -1.32 19.14
CA ASN A 179 10.99 -2.71 18.70
C ASN A 179 9.64 -3.42 18.55
N LYS A 180 8.57 -2.84 19.08
CA LYS A 180 7.20 -3.34 18.87
C LYS A 180 6.53 -2.80 17.61
N LEU A 181 7.15 -1.87 16.87
CA LEU A 181 6.66 -1.35 15.61
C LEU A 181 7.47 -1.92 14.44
N THR A 182 6.77 -2.35 13.40
CA THR A 182 7.34 -2.68 12.08
C THR A 182 6.54 -1.97 11.01
N CYS A 183 7.22 -1.34 10.04
CA CYS A 183 6.57 -0.71 8.90
C CYS A 183 6.77 -1.53 7.63
N ILE A 184 5.68 -1.97 7.02
CA ILE A 184 5.67 -2.55 5.68
C ILE A 184 5.56 -1.42 4.66
N CYS A 185 6.52 -1.33 3.74
CA CYS A 185 6.66 -0.24 2.79
C CYS A 185 6.54 -0.76 1.35
N PRO A 186 5.32 -0.95 0.83
CA PRO A 186 5.13 -1.38 -0.55
C PRO A 186 5.42 -0.25 -1.54
N GLY A 187 5.73 -0.66 -2.78
CA GLY A 187 5.77 0.17 -3.96
C GLY A 187 4.38 0.36 -4.58
N GLY A 188 4.29 0.34 -5.91
CA GLY A 188 3.02 0.24 -6.62
C GLY A 188 2.41 -1.13 -6.39
N VAL A 189 1.24 -1.16 -5.78
CA VAL A 189 0.56 -2.41 -5.43
C VAL A 189 -0.23 -2.91 -6.63
N PHE A 190 0.10 -4.11 -7.10
CA PHE A 190 -0.57 -4.81 -8.19
C PHE A 190 -1.00 -6.21 -7.72
N GLY A 191 -1.56 -7.02 -8.63
CA GLY A 191 -1.98 -8.39 -8.33
C GLY A 191 -3.49 -8.56 -8.36
N ASP A 192 -3.99 -9.60 -7.74
CA ASP A 192 -5.37 -10.04 -7.84
C ASP A 192 -6.38 -9.06 -7.22
N ALA A 193 -7.33 -8.59 -8.03
CA ALA A 193 -8.48 -7.84 -7.54
C ALA A 193 -9.55 -8.81 -7.04
N LEU A 194 -9.91 -8.70 -5.76
CA LEU A 194 -10.94 -9.58 -5.16
C LEU A 194 -12.38 -9.16 -5.55
N ASP A 195 -12.58 -7.88 -5.78
CA ASP A 195 -13.86 -7.29 -6.17
C ASP A 195 -13.66 -6.01 -7.00
N LYS A 196 -14.77 -5.41 -7.44
CA LYS A 196 -14.77 -4.18 -8.26
C LYS A 196 -14.25 -2.94 -7.53
N LYS A 197 -14.12 -2.97 -6.21
CA LYS A 197 -13.54 -1.90 -5.38
C LYS A 197 -12.04 -2.11 -5.20
N GLY A 198 -11.32 -2.26 -6.32
CA GLY A 198 -9.86 -2.35 -6.32
C GLY A 198 -9.19 -1.02 -5.93
N GLY A 199 -7.87 -1.08 -5.71
CA GLY A 199 -7.05 0.10 -5.47
C GLY A 199 -6.79 0.91 -6.75
N THR A 200 -6.11 2.04 -6.60
CA THR A 200 -5.78 2.94 -7.72
C THR A 200 -4.96 2.26 -8.81
N SER A 201 -4.11 1.30 -8.46
CA SER A 201 -3.33 0.55 -9.46
C SER A 201 -4.21 -0.30 -10.36
N ILE A 202 -5.32 -0.86 -9.83
CA ILE A 202 -6.30 -1.59 -10.63
C ILE A 202 -6.98 -0.65 -11.64
N GLU A 203 -7.29 0.57 -11.21
CA GLU A 203 -7.83 1.60 -12.11
C GLU A 203 -6.81 1.98 -13.19
N TYR A 204 -5.51 2.06 -12.88
CA TYR A 204 -4.46 2.26 -13.87
C TYR A 204 -4.42 1.13 -14.92
N VAL A 205 -4.40 -0.11 -14.48
CA VAL A 205 -4.40 -1.28 -15.36
C VAL A 205 -5.65 -1.29 -16.24
N ARG A 206 -6.82 -1.02 -15.65
CA ARG A 206 -8.09 -0.88 -16.37
C ARG A 206 -8.01 0.19 -17.47
N GLN A 207 -7.47 1.36 -17.17
CA GLN A 207 -7.34 2.45 -18.13
C GLN A 207 -6.34 2.12 -19.25
N PHE A 208 -5.24 1.43 -18.94
CA PHE A 208 -4.30 0.94 -19.94
C PHE A 208 -4.97 -0.04 -20.89
N MET A 209 -5.67 -1.05 -20.36
CA MET A 209 -6.38 -2.07 -21.14
C MET A 209 -7.57 -1.48 -21.91
N ALA A 210 -8.17 -0.41 -21.43
CA ALA A 210 -9.22 0.33 -22.14
C ALA A 210 -8.69 1.23 -23.26
N GLY A 211 -7.36 1.37 -23.41
CA GLY A 211 -6.73 2.18 -24.48
C GLY A 211 -6.80 3.68 -24.24
N LYS A 212 -6.91 4.13 -22.98
CA LYS A 212 -7.04 5.56 -22.65
C LYS A 212 -5.72 6.34 -22.75
N PHE A 213 -4.58 5.65 -22.89
CA PHE A 213 -3.26 6.29 -22.92
C PHE A 213 -2.59 6.05 -24.25
N PRO A 214 -2.17 7.11 -24.99
CA PRO A 214 -1.46 7.00 -26.28
C PRO A 214 -0.02 6.51 -26.13
N GLY A 215 0.50 6.50 -24.89
CA GLY A 215 1.83 6.03 -24.52
C GLY A 215 1.99 6.03 -23.00
N ALA A 216 3.04 5.41 -22.49
CA ALA A 216 3.35 5.35 -21.08
C ALA A 216 4.28 6.50 -20.65
N PRO A 217 4.04 7.21 -19.54
CA PRO A 217 5.03 8.13 -18.99
C PRO A 217 6.38 7.45 -18.75
N LYS A 218 7.50 8.20 -18.91
CA LYS A 218 8.84 7.73 -18.52
C LYS A 218 8.96 7.66 -17.00
N PHE A 219 8.25 6.71 -16.41
CA PHE A 219 8.14 6.53 -14.98
C PHE A 219 8.41 5.07 -14.62
N ALA A 220 9.24 4.85 -13.62
CA ALA A 220 9.54 3.52 -13.08
C ALA A 220 8.95 3.37 -11.68
N ILE A 221 8.48 2.17 -11.35
CA ILE A 221 7.85 1.87 -10.07
C ILE A 221 8.31 0.51 -9.54
N LEU A 222 8.56 0.41 -8.24
CA LEU A 222 8.73 -0.88 -7.58
C LEU A 222 7.40 -1.63 -7.62
N VAL A 223 7.37 -2.80 -8.22
CA VAL A 223 6.16 -3.65 -8.30
C VAL A 223 6.03 -4.47 -7.03
N SER A 224 4.91 -4.33 -6.35
CA SER A 224 4.56 -5.04 -5.11
C SER A 224 3.28 -5.84 -5.32
N ASP A 225 3.36 -7.16 -5.16
CA ASP A 225 2.16 -8.01 -5.22
C ASP A 225 1.34 -7.88 -3.94
N VAL A 226 0.02 -7.71 -4.07
CA VAL A 226 -0.88 -7.54 -2.93
C VAL A 226 -0.89 -8.74 -1.98
N LYS A 227 -0.72 -9.95 -2.51
CA LYS A 227 -0.65 -11.19 -1.70
C LYS A 227 0.67 -11.27 -0.95
N ASP A 228 1.79 -10.81 -1.56
CA ASP A 228 3.07 -10.73 -0.87
C ASP A 228 3.04 -9.70 0.26
N ILE A 229 2.36 -8.56 0.06
CA ILE A 229 2.13 -7.59 1.12
C ILE A 229 1.33 -8.23 2.26
N ALA A 230 0.26 -8.96 1.97
CA ALA A 230 -0.54 -9.67 2.97
C ALA A 230 0.30 -10.71 3.74
N LYS A 231 1.05 -11.55 3.03
CA LYS A 231 1.99 -12.52 3.63
C LYS A 231 3.05 -11.85 4.48
N ALA A 232 3.61 -10.70 4.01
CA ALA A 232 4.59 -9.95 4.77
C ALA A 232 4.03 -9.47 6.12
N HIS A 233 2.78 -9.00 6.15
CA HIS A 233 2.12 -8.64 7.40
C HIS A 233 2.02 -9.84 8.35
N VAL A 234 1.60 -11.00 7.87
CA VAL A 234 1.47 -12.21 8.69
C VAL A 234 2.84 -12.75 9.13
N ALA A 235 3.85 -12.73 8.25
CA ALA A 235 5.21 -13.15 8.57
C ALA A 235 5.91 -12.27 9.62
N CYS A 236 5.36 -11.08 9.89
CA CYS A 236 5.82 -10.22 10.97
C CYS A 236 5.45 -10.75 12.36
N ILE A 237 4.40 -11.56 12.48
CA ILE A 237 3.89 -12.02 13.78
C ILE A 237 4.94 -12.88 14.50
N GLY A 238 5.36 -12.43 15.68
CA GLY A 238 6.33 -13.16 16.50
C GLY A 238 7.76 -13.19 15.94
N ASN A 239 8.04 -12.43 14.88
CA ASN A 239 9.38 -12.34 14.31
C ASN A 239 10.19 -11.23 15.01
N ASN A 240 11.05 -11.64 15.93
CA ASN A 240 11.85 -10.71 16.74
C ASN A 240 12.97 -9.98 15.95
N LYS A 241 13.26 -10.41 14.70
CA LYS A 241 14.33 -9.80 13.88
C LYS A 241 13.90 -8.52 13.16
N ILE A 242 12.59 -8.25 13.10
CA ILE A 242 12.04 -7.16 12.30
C ILE A 242 11.50 -5.98 13.12
N GLY A 243 11.45 -6.14 14.45
CA GLY A 243 11.04 -5.06 15.34
C GLY A 243 11.92 -3.82 15.16
N GLY A 244 11.31 -2.65 15.04
CA GLY A 244 12.03 -1.39 14.80
C GLY A 244 12.47 -1.17 13.34
N ARG A 245 12.02 -1.99 12.37
CA ARG A 245 12.48 -1.95 10.98
C ARG A 245 11.41 -1.49 10.00
N ARG A 246 11.88 -0.99 8.87
CA ARG A 246 11.10 -0.65 7.68
C ARG A 246 11.38 -1.72 6.63
N LEU A 247 10.37 -2.46 6.20
CA LEU A 247 10.50 -3.55 5.23
C LEU A 247 9.97 -3.10 3.87
N ILE A 248 10.85 -2.96 2.90
CA ILE A 248 10.47 -2.65 1.51
C ILE A 248 9.95 -3.94 0.88
N VAL A 249 8.67 -3.96 0.53
CA VAL A 249 8.01 -5.15 -0.03
C VAL A 249 7.70 -4.92 -1.51
N GLY A 250 8.38 -5.66 -2.35
CA GLY A 250 8.26 -5.63 -3.81
C GLY A 250 9.46 -6.30 -4.44
N LYS A 251 9.37 -6.76 -5.69
CA LYS A 251 10.43 -7.57 -6.29
C LYS A 251 11.33 -6.77 -7.21
N GLU A 252 10.74 -6.00 -8.12
CA GLU A 252 11.47 -5.36 -9.20
C GLU A 252 10.96 -3.96 -9.47
N VAL A 253 11.86 -3.05 -9.78
CA VAL A 253 11.50 -1.76 -10.35
C VAL A 253 11.33 -1.93 -11.86
N LYS A 254 10.17 -1.57 -12.38
CA LYS A 254 9.84 -1.64 -13.81
C LYS A 254 9.31 -0.32 -14.33
N LYS A 255 9.65 0.00 -15.57
CA LYS A 255 9.03 1.13 -16.29
C LYS A 255 7.58 0.82 -16.62
N LEU A 256 6.72 1.82 -16.66
CA LEU A 256 5.30 1.63 -17.01
C LEU A 256 5.12 1.02 -18.40
N VAL A 257 6.00 1.33 -19.37
CA VAL A 257 5.97 0.72 -20.69
C VAL A 257 6.30 -0.78 -20.65
N GLU A 258 7.22 -1.22 -19.79
CA GLU A 258 7.52 -2.66 -19.60
C GLU A 258 6.33 -3.40 -18.98
N LEU A 259 5.64 -2.79 -18.01
CA LEU A 259 4.41 -3.35 -17.45
C LEU A 259 3.31 -3.48 -18.50
N SER A 260 3.20 -2.49 -19.40
CA SER A 260 2.28 -2.54 -20.52
C SER A 260 2.61 -3.66 -21.51
N GLN A 261 3.90 -3.88 -21.81
CA GLN A 261 4.37 -4.97 -22.69
C GLN A 261 4.06 -6.35 -22.09
N ILE A 262 4.32 -6.55 -20.79
CA ILE A 262 3.95 -7.79 -20.07
C ILE A 262 2.47 -8.10 -20.25
N MET A 263 1.60 -7.10 -20.07
CA MET A 263 0.16 -7.28 -20.25
C MET A 263 -0.21 -7.59 -21.70
N ALA A 264 0.44 -6.94 -22.67
CA ALA A 264 0.17 -7.16 -24.10
C ALA A 264 0.57 -8.57 -24.58
N GLU A 265 1.66 -9.13 -24.02
CA GLU A 265 2.08 -10.50 -24.28
C GLU A 265 1.14 -11.53 -23.67
N ALA A 266 0.67 -11.27 -22.44
CA ALA A 266 -0.20 -12.18 -21.72
C ALA A 266 -1.67 -12.15 -22.18
N MET A 267 -2.11 -11.04 -22.79
CA MET A 267 -3.48 -10.78 -23.21
C MET A 267 -3.51 -10.13 -24.60
N PRO A 268 -3.25 -10.94 -25.67
CA PRO A 268 -3.13 -10.45 -27.05
C PRO A 268 -4.34 -9.66 -27.57
N GLU A 269 -5.54 -9.97 -27.05
CA GLU A 269 -6.79 -9.29 -27.39
C GLU A 269 -6.81 -7.82 -26.98
N TYR A 270 -6.01 -7.44 -25.96
CA TYR A 270 -5.84 -6.05 -25.51
C TYR A 270 -4.57 -5.38 -26.07
N ALA A 271 -3.68 -6.11 -26.73
CA ALA A 271 -2.35 -5.63 -27.14
C ALA A 271 -2.37 -4.38 -28.04
N LYS A 272 -3.46 -4.20 -28.83
CA LYS A 272 -3.63 -3.00 -29.68
C LYS A 272 -3.96 -1.74 -28.87
N LYS A 273 -4.56 -1.89 -27.70
CA LYS A 273 -4.98 -0.78 -26.83
C LYS A 273 -3.89 -0.36 -25.84
N LEU A 274 -2.98 -1.27 -25.51
CA LEU A 274 -1.93 -1.07 -24.51
C LEU A 274 -0.80 -0.17 -25.06
N PRO A 275 -0.26 0.77 -24.23
CA PRO A 275 0.85 1.64 -24.60
C PRO A 275 2.09 0.85 -25.03
N LYS A 276 2.61 1.11 -26.21
CA LYS A 276 3.80 0.44 -26.78
C LYS A 276 5.08 1.27 -26.67
N LYS A 277 4.97 2.56 -26.41
CA LYS A 277 6.08 3.52 -26.39
C LYS A 277 5.99 4.44 -25.19
N GLU A 278 7.13 4.95 -24.77
CA GLU A 278 7.21 6.00 -23.78
C GLU A 278 6.77 7.34 -24.38
N LEU A 279 6.02 8.12 -23.60
CA LEU A 279 5.70 9.51 -23.93
C LEU A 279 6.90 10.42 -23.63
N PRO A 280 7.19 11.41 -24.50
CA PRO A 280 8.13 12.46 -24.16
C PRO A 280 7.70 13.24 -22.91
N ASN A 281 8.66 13.62 -22.07
CA ASN A 281 8.37 14.27 -20.80
C ASN A 281 7.54 15.56 -20.95
N PHE A 282 7.73 16.32 -22.05
CA PHE A 282 6.96 17.53 -22.28
C PHE A 282 5.46 17.25 -22.48
N MET A 283 5.11 16.12 -23.12
CA MET A 283 3.70 15.72 -23.29
C MET A 283 3.07 15.36 -21.95
N VAL A 284 3.80 14.64 -21.08
CA VAL A 284 3.30 14.33 -19.73
C VAL A 284 3.10 15.60 -18.91
N LYS A 285 3.99 16.61 -19.07
CA LYS A 285 3.84 17.94 -18.46
C LYS A 285 2.59 18.66 -18.97
N LEU A 286 2.30 18.61 -20.26
CA LEU A 286 1.07 19.19 -20.83
C LEU A 286 -0.18 18.50 -20.27
N ILE A 287 -0.20 17.17 -20.25
CA ILE A 287 -1.31 16.39 -19.71
C ILE A 287 -1.54 16.72 -18.22
N SER A 288 -0.49 17.02 -17.47
CA SER A 288 -0.58 17.32 -16.02
C SER A 288 -1.38 18.59 -15.67
N TYR A 289 -1.64 19.45 -16.65
CA TYR A 289 -2.53 20.61 -16.42
C TYR A 289 -3.99 20.21 -16.28
N ILE A 290 -4.38 19.08 -16.89
CA ILE A 290 -5.76 18.57 -16.90
C ILE A 290 -5.93 17.25 -16.13
N ASP A 291 -4.85 16.50 -15.92
CA ASP A 291 -4.85 15.23 -15.19
C ASP A 291 -3.92 15.28 -13.97
N SER A 292 -4.52 15.24 -12.78
CA SER A 292 -3.79 15.27 -11.51
C SER A 292 -2.92 14.03 -11.28
N SER A 293 -3.23 12.88 -11.89
CA SER A 293 -2.39 11.68 -11.80
C SER A 293 -1.08 11.85 -12.56
N ALA A 294 -1.11 12.47 -13.75
CA ALA A 294 0.10 12.85 -14.47
C ALA A 294 0.95 13.84 -13.66
N LYS A 295 0.30 14.79 -12.96
CA LYS A 295 1.00 15.74 -12.09
C LYS A 295 1.80 15.06 -10.98
N MET A 296 1.27 13.96 -10.40
CA MET A 296 1.98 13.19 -9.36
C MET A 296 3.30 12.60 -9.86
N MET A 297 3.43 12.31 -11.14
CA MET A 297 4.59 11.66 -11.73
C MET A 297 5.70 12.64 -12.11
N ILE A 298 5.40 13.94 -12.27
CA ILE A 298 6.35 14.94 -12.79
C ILE A 298 7.69 14.94 -12.08
N PRO A 299 7.77 14.91 -10.72
CA PRO A 299 9.06 14.94 -10.02
C PRO A 299 9.95 13.72 -10.29
N ASP A 300 9.36 12.62 -10.78
CA ASP A 300 10.06 11.34 -11.00
C ASP A 300 10.23 10.99 -12.48
N LEU A 301 9.78 11.85 -13.40
CA LEU A 301 9.88 11.59 -14.85
C LEU A 301 11.32 11.45 -15.30
N GLY A 302 11.63 10.29 -15.88
CA GLY A 302 12.96 9.95 -16.42
C GLY A 302 13.98 9.53 -15.35
N ILE A 303 13.60 9.49 -14.07
CA ILE A 303 14.46 8.97 -13.01
C ILE A 303 14.28 7.44 -12.92
N LEU A 304 15.40 6.72 -13.05
CA LEU A 304 15.44 5.28 -12.80
C LEU A 304 15.67 5.04 -11.30
N MET A 305 14.61 4.68 -10.60
CA MET A 305 14.71 4.30 -9.19
C MET A 305 15.28 2.89 -9.04
N GLN A 306 16.08 2.68 -7.99
CA GLN A 306 16.62 1.38 -7.60
C GLN A 306 16.46 1.20 -6.10
N THR A 307 16.22 -0.04 -5.67
CA THR A 307 16.17 -0.41 -4.27
C THR A 307 16.50 -1.89 -4.10
N ASP A 308 17.17 -2.22 -3.01
CA ASP A 308 17.38 -3.63 -2.62
C ASP A 308 16.24 -4.07 -1.70
N THR A 309 15.63 -5.18 -2.01
CA THR A 309 14.57 -5.82 -1.23
C THR A 309 14.96 -7.19 -0.69
N ALA A 310 16.17 -7.66 -1.00
CA ALA A 310 16.64 -9.00 -0.61
C ALA A 310 16.67 -9.18 0.92
N TYR A 311 17.05 -8.12 1.65
CA TYR A 311 17.02 -8.14 3.12
C TYR A 311 15.61 -8.39 3.68
N ALA A 312 14.58 -7.83 3.05
CA ALA A 312 13.20 -8.03 3.48
C ALA A 312 12.71 -9.45 3.17
N GLU A 313 13.09 -10.00 2.01
CA GLU A 313 12.83 -11.41 1.67
C GLU A 313 13.49 -12.37 2.70
N GLU A 314 14.73 -12.09 3.08
CA GLU A 314 15.46 -12.89 4.09
C GLU A 314 14.79 -12.80 5.47
N LEU A 315 14.46 -11.61 5.92
CA LEU A 315 13.84 -11.38 7.24
C LEU A 315 12.42 -11.97 7.33
N LEU A 316 11.67 -11.93 6.23
CA LEU A 316 10.31 -12.45 6.16
C LEU A 316 10.25 -13.95 5.83
N GLY A 317 11.35 -14.53 5.35
CA GLY A 317 11.47 -15.98 5.07
C GLY A 317 10.77 -16.43 3.78
N PHE A 318 10.46 -15.52 2.84
CA PHE A 318 9.90 -15.89 1.54
C PHE A 318 10.35 -14.94 0.42
N LYS A 319 10.28 -15.42 -0.83
CA LYS A 319 10.60 -14.62 -2.02
C LYS A 319 9.38 -13.89 -2.54
N PHE A 320 9.57 -12.63 -2.94
CA PHE A 320 8.51 -11.85 -3.56
C PHE A 320 8.24 -12.29 -4.99
N LYS A 321 6.98 -12.19 -5.40
CA LYS A 321 6.51 -12.56 -6.73
C LYS A 321 7.15 -11.67 -7.81
N PRO A 322 7.62 -12.24 -8.94
CA PRO A 322 8.11 -11.47 -10.06
C PRO A 322 7.06 -10.48 -10.60
N ALA A 323 7.52 -9.32 -11.06
CA ALA A 323 6.64 -8.28 -11.61
C ALA A 323 5.78 -8.81 -12.78
N LYS A 324 6.34 -9.71 -13.61
CA LYS A 324 5.61 -10.35 -14.71
C LYS A 324 4.37 -11.07 -14.23
N ASP A 325 4.51 -11.96 -13.24
CA ASP A 325 3.42 -12.78 -12.73
C ASP A 325 2.36 -11.93 -12.01
N CYS A 326 2.82 -10.94 -11.25
CA CYS A 326 1.97 -9.97 -10.58
C CYS A 326 1.09 -9.19 -11.58
N MET A 327 1.67 -8.68 -12.67
CA MET A 327 0.95 -7.92 -13.69
C MET A 327 -0.03 -8.78 -14.48
N ILE A 328 0.34 -10.02 -14.81
CA ILE A 328 -0.55 -10.96 -15.48
C ILE A 328 -1.77 -11.27 -14.61
N GLU A 329 -1.55 -11.55 -13.32
CA GLU A 329 -2.64 -11.82 -12.38
C GLU A 329 -3.56 -10.60 -12.24
N ASN A 330 -2.98 -9.40 -12.17
CA ASN A 330 -3.75 -8.16 -12.10
C ASN A 330 -4.62 -7.96 -13.35
N ALA A 331 -4.04 -8.08 -14.56
CA ALA A 331 -4.77 -7.92 -15.80
C ALA A 331 -5.92 -8.95 -15.95
N LYS A 332 -5.65 -10.23 -15.63
CA LYS A 332 -6.68 -11.29 -15.62
C LYS A 332 -7.81 -10.98 -14.64
N SER A 333 -7.51 -10.44 -13.46
CA SER A 333 -8.52 -10.09 -12.47
C SER A 333 -9.42 -8.93 -12.93
N VAL A 334 -8.84 -7.95 -13.63
CA VAL A 334 -9.59 -6.83 -14.24
C VAL A 334 -10.61 -7.34 -15.26
N VAL A 335 -10.21 -8.32 -16.11
CA VAL A 335 -11.12 -8.96 -17.07
C VAL A 335 -12.18 -9.81 -16.37
N ARG A 336 -11.77 -10.68 -15.43
CA ARG A 336 -12.66 -11.53 -14.64
C ARG A 336 -13.78 -10.74 -13.96
N LEU A 337 -13.47 -9.53 -13.50
CA LEU A 337 -14.42 -8.66 -12.83
C LEU A 337 -15.27 -7.80 -13.78
N GLY A 338 -15.07 -7.92 -15.09
CA GLY A 338 -15.79 -7.14 -16.10
C GLY A 338 -15.51 -5.63 -15.98
N LEU A 339 -14.26 -5.24 -15.73
CA LEU A 339 -13.85 -3.85 -15.60
C LEU A 339 -13.36 -3.25 -16.92
N VAL A 340 -13.10 -4.10 -17.93
CA VAL A 340 -12.71 -3.75 -19.31
C VAL A 340 -13.48 -4.55 -20.33
#